data_aab4ae960010ed0423e263b87312baaf
#
_entry.id   aab4ae960010ed0423e263b87312baaf
#
_cell.length_a   1.000
_cell.length_b   1.000
_cell.length_c   1.000
_cell.angle_alpha   90.00
_cell.angle_beta   90.00
_cell.angle_gamma   90.00
#
_symmetry.space_group_name_H-M   'P 1'
#
loop_
_entity.id
_entity.type
_entity.pdbx_description
1 polymer ?
#
loop_
_entity_poly.entity_id
_entity_poly.type
_entity_poly.pdbx_seq_one_letter_code
_entity_poly.pdbx_strand_id
1 'polypeptide(L)'
;MKEYVLDANAVLRYFGVSQGQGSNKVRALFEQAERGQARLSMSVVNLGEVFYILLKHVGEPRARHYVQVLQHVATMVEVDAAQALRAAEMKHGYKLGYADSFAATLAVALKATLVSADPAFEKLGKTLKWVRLPKFAQ
;
A
#
# COMPACT_ATOMS: atom_id res chain seq x y z
N MET A 1 8.43 -10.55 -14.16
CA MET A 1 7.83 -10.53 -12.81
C MET A 1 6.98 -9.29 -12.67
N LYS A 2 5.75 -9.43 -12.18
CA LYS A 2 4.87 -8.28 -11.96
C LYS A 2 5.27 -7.52 -10.70
N GLU A 3 5.18 -6.20 -10.77
CA GLU A 3 5.49 -5.33 -9.65
C GLU A 3 4.26 -4.60 -9.16
N TYR A 4 4.07 -4.60 -7.86
CA TYR A 4 2.94 -3.98 -7.18
C TYR A 4 3.44 -3.08 -6.06
N VAL A 5 2.70 -2.01 -5.81
CA VAL A 5 2.89 -1.17 -4.63
C VAL A 5 1.65 -1.31 -3.77
N LEU A 6 1.85 -1.58 -2.49
CA LEU A 6 0.76 -1.71 -1.52
C LEU A 6 0.60 -0.38 -0.77
N ASP A 7 -0.63 0.11 -0.64
CA ASP A 7 -0.90 1.18 0.30
C ASP A 7 -1.26 0.59 1.68
N ALA A 8 -1.42 1.45 2.67
CA ALA A 8 -1.73 1.00 4.02
C ALA A 8 -3.08 0.30 4.10
N ASN A 9 -4.07 0.79 3.36
CA ASN A 9 -5.42 0.22 3.41
C ASN A 9 -5.45 -1.23 2.93
N ALA A 10 -4.74 -1.55 1.85
CA ALA A 10 -4.68 -2.91 1.33
C ALA A 10 -4.14 -3.88 2.38
N VAL A 11 -3.07 -3.50 3.05
CA VAL A 11 -2.43 -4.33 4.07
C VAL A 11 -3.31 -4.48 5.32
N LEU A 12 -3.92 -3.38 5.76
CA LEU A 12 -4.80 -3.40 6.93
C LEU A 12 -6.03 -4.28 6.71
N ARG A 13 -6.54 -4.32 5.49
CA ARG A 13 -7.62 -5.25 5.15
C ARG A 13 -7.18 -6.69 5.24
N TYR A 14 -5.98 -6.99 4.77
CA TYR A 14 -5.44 -8.34 4.86
C TYR A 14 -5.29 -8.78 6.31
N PHE A 15 -4.83 -7.89 7.19
CA PHE A 15 -4.69 -8.19 8.63
C PHE A 15 -6.02 -8.11 9.39
N GLY A 16 -7.11 -7.73 8.74
CA GLY A 16 -8.45 -7.77 9.34
C GLY A 16 -8.77 -6.58 10.24
N VAL A 17 -8.00 -5.50 10.21
CA VAL A 17 -8.23 -4.32 11.06
C VAL A 17 -8.90 -3.18 10.32
N SER A 18 -9.02 -3.25 9.01
CA SER A 18 -9.76 -2.31 8.20
C SER A 18 -10.99 -3.00 7.63
N GLN A 19 -12.12 -2.30 7.63
CA GLN A 19 -13.35 -2.85 7.06
C GLN A 19 -13.26 -2.89 5.54
N GLY A 20 -13.95 -3.84 4.95
CA GLY A 20 -14.03 -4.04 3.53
C GLY A 20 -13.41 -5.33 3.09
N GLN A 21 -13.61 -5.67 1.84
CA GLN A 21 -13.09 -6.90 1.26
C GLN A 21 -11.87 -6.63 0.41
N GLY A 22 -11.27 -7.66 -0.09
CA GLY A 22 -10.03 -7.58 -0.84
C GLY A 22 -8.88 -8.32 -0.18
N SER A 23 -9.10 -8.88 1.02
CA SER A 23 -8.07 -9.63 1.73
C SER A 23 -7.61 -10.84 0.92
N ASN A 24 -8.53 -11.49 0.20
CA ASN A 24 -8.19 -12.65 -0.64
C ASN A 24 -7.24 -12.26 -1.78
N LYS A 25 -7.46 -11.09 -2.39
CA LYS A 25 -6.60 -10.61 -3.45
C LYS A 25 -5.21 -10.26 -2.92
N VAL A 26 -5.14 -9.61 -1.76
CA VAL A 26 -3.87 -9.28 -1.12
C VAL A 26 -3.15 -10.56 -0.70
N ARG A 27 -3.89 -11.54 -0.17
CA ARG A 27 -3.30 -12.85 0.18
C ARG A 27 -2.67 -13.50 -1.05
N ALA A 28 -3.37 -13.49 -2.18
CA ALA A 28 -2.84 -14.06 -3.42
C ALA A 28 -1.54 -13.37 -3.85
N LEU A 29 -1.47 -12.05 -3.68
CA LEU A 29 -0.25 -11.30 -3.99
C LEU A 29 0.89 -11.66 -3.04
N PHE A 30 0.60 -11.83 -1.76
CA PHE A 30 1.59 -12.28 -0.78
C PHE A 30 2.15 -13.66 -1.14
N GLU A 31 1.26 -14.59 -1.52
CA GLU A 31 1.67 -15.93 -1.96
C GLU A 31 2.53 -15.88 -3.22
N GLN A 32 2.15 -15.04 -4.19
CA GLN A 32 2.94 -14.85 -5.40
C GLN A 32 4.33 -14.28 -5.09
N ALA A 33 4.41 -13.35 -4.14
CA ALA A 33 5.69 -12.78 -3.73
C ALA A 33 6.59 -13.83 -3.09
N GLU A 34 6.02 -14.69 -2.25
CA GLU A 34 6.77 -15.77 -1.61
C GLU A 34 7.31 -16.78 -2.62
N ARG A 35 6.59 -16.98 -3.73
CA ARG A 35 7.01 -17.87 -4.81
C ARG A 35 7.93 -17.20 -5.83
N GLY A 36 8.29 -15.94 -5.61
CA GLY A 36 9.11 -15.19 -6.56
C GLY A 36 8.41 -14.81 -7.85
N GLN A 37 7.08 -14.84 -7.88
CA GLN A 37 6.27 -14.52 -9.05
C GLN A 37 5.83 -13.07 -9.13
N ALA A 38 5.94 -12.35 -8.01
CA ALA A 38 5.60 -10.94 -7.93
C ALA A 38 6.55 -10.25 -6.98
N ARG A 39 6.78 -8.95 -7.21
CA ARG A 39 7.51 -8.10 -6.26
C ARG A 39 6.51 -7.12 -5.67
N LEU A 40 6.45 -7.09 -4.34
CA LEU A 40 5.64 -6.15 -3.60
C LEU A 40 6.54 -5.10 -2.99
N SER A 41 6.17 -3.85 -3.12
CA SER A 41 6.91 -2.72 -2.54
C SER A 41 5.96 -1.84 -1.75
N MET A 42 6.48 -1.17 -0.74
CA MET A 42 5.70 -0.25 0.09
C MET A 42 6.61 0.90 0.53
N SER A 43 6.08 2.12 0.47
CA SER A 43 6.78 3.26 1.03
C SER A 43 6.86 3.13 2.55
N VAL A 44 7.99 3.55 3.14
CA VAL A 44 8.13 3.58 4.60
C VAL A 44 7.12 4.51 5.26
N VAL A 45 6.60 5.50 4.54
CA VAL A 45 5.51 6.36 5.04
C VAL A 45 4.25 5.52 5.28
N ASN A 46 3.91 4.65 4.33
CA ASN A 46 2.75 3.77 4.48
C ASN A 46 3.00 2.68 5.53
N LEU A 47 4.23 2.22 5.66
CA LEU A 47 4.59 1.28 6.73
C LEU A 47 4.33 1.89 8.11
N GLY A 48 4.74 3.13 8.31
CA GLY A 48 4.49 3.83 9.57
C GLY A 48 3.01 3.99 9.87
N GLU A 49 2.22 4.31 8.84
CA GLU A 49 0.77 4.41 8.97
C GLU A 49 0.15 3.06 9.37
N VAL A 50 0.57 1.98 8.73
CA VAL A 50 0.12 0.62 9.07
C VAL A 50 0.41 0.32 10.54
N PHE A 51 1.65 0.55 10.96
CA PHE A 51 2.05 0.26 12.34
C PHE A 51 1.24 1.07 13.36
N TYR A 52 1.06 2.36 13.10
CA TYR A 52 0.27 3.22 13.97
C TYR A 52 -1.16 2.69 14.15
N ILE A 53 -1.81 2.31 13.05
CA ILE A 53 -3.18 1.81 13.10
C ILE A 53 -3.24 0.45 13.79
N LEU A 54 -2.26 -0.42 13.53
CA LEU A 54 -2.18 -1.71 14.21
C LEU A 54 -1.99 -1.55 15.71
N LEU A 55 -1.15 -0.61 16.16
CA LEU A 55 -0.97 -0.33 17.59
C LEU A 55 -2.29 0.02 18.26
N LYS A 56 -3.14 0.80 17.56
CA LYS A 56 -4.44 1.20 18.10
C LYS A 56 -5.42 0.03 18.19
N HIS A 57 -5.38 -0.90 17.26
CA HIS A 57 -6.41 -1.92 17.13
C HIS A 57 -6.04 -3.25 17.77
N VAL A 58 -4.76 -3.63 17.76
CA VAL A 58 -4.36 -4.96 18.22
C VAL A 58 -3.30 -4.95 19.33
N GLY A 59 -2.76 -3.78 19.67
CA GLY A 59 -1.71 -3.64 20.68
C GLY A 59 -0.33 -3.97 20.14
N GLU A 60 0.70 -3.63 20.94
CA GLU A 60 2.09 -3.65 20.46
C GLU A 60 2.59 -5.04 20.04
N PRO A 61 2.42 -6.11 20.82
CA PRO A 61 3.00 -7.40 20.43
C PRO A 61 2.49 -7.90 19.08
N ARG A 62 1.17 -7.81 18.86
CA ARG A 62 0.56 -8.25 17.60
C ARG A 62 0.90 -7.30 16.46
N ALA A 63 0.94 -6.00 16.73
CA ALA A 63 1.30 -5.02 15.72
C ALA A 63 2.71 -5.26 15.19
N ARG A 64 3.67 -5.53 16.08
CA ARG A 64 5.04 -5.83 15.66
C ARG A 64 5.14 -7.13 14.88
N HIS A 65 4.37 -8.13 15.26
CA HIS A 65 4.33 -9.39 14.52
C HIS A 65 3.82 -9.17 13.08
N TYR A 66 2.72 -8.43 12.93
CA TYR A 66 2.17 -8.16 11.60
C TYR A 66 3.14 -7.35 10.73
N VAL A 67 3.83 -6.39 11.32
CA VAL A 67 4.83 -5.61 10.59
C VAL A 67 6.00 -6.50 10.16
N GLN A 68 6.43 -7.44 10.98
CA GLN A 68 7.47 -8.39 10.60
C GLN A 68 7.04 -9.24 9.40
N VAL A 69 5.80 -9.73 9.41
CA VAL A 69 5.26 -10.48 8.27
C VAL A 69 5.29 -9.63 7.01
N LEU A 70 4.84 -8.39 7.11
CA LEU A 70 4.80 -7.46 5.99
C LEU A 70 6.20 -7.20 5.43
N GLN A 71 7.17 -6.95 6.31
CA GLN A 71 8.55 -6.67 5.89
C GLN A 71 9.23 -7.90 5.29
N HIS A 72 8.73 -9.08 5.59
CA HIS A 72 9.24 -10.31 4.98
C HIS A 72 8.78 -10.46 3.52
N VAL A 73 7.55 -10.09 3.22
CA VAL A 73 6.97 -10.32 1.88
C VAL A 73 7.08 -9.10 0.96
N ALA A 74 7.25 -7.91 1.50
CA ALA A 74 7.31 -6.67 0.72
C ALA A 74 8.62 -5.92 0.97
N THR A 75 9.13 -5.30 -0.10
CA THR A 75 10.31 -4.44 0.00
C THR A 75 9.90 -3.07 0.51
N MET A 76 10.51 -2.62 1.60
CA MET A 76 10.28 -1.27 2.11
C MET A 76 11.18 -0.30 1.36
N VAL A 77 10.58 0.77 0.83
CA VAL A 77 11.30 1.76 0.03
C VAL A 77 11.43 3.03 0.83
N GLU A 78 12.67 3.44 1.05
CA GLU A 78 12.99 4.68 1.76
C GLU A 78 12.53 5.90 0.97
N VAL A 79 12.28 7.00 1.69
CA VAL A 79 11.85 8.25 1.07
C VAL A 79 12.98 9.26 1.16
N ASP A 80 13.44 9.74 0.01
CA ASP A 80 14.39 10.83 -0.06
C ASP A 80 13.66 12.17 -0.32
N ALA A 81 14.42 13.26 -0.36
CA ALA A 81 13.85 14.58 -0.56
C ALA A 81 13.12 14.69 -1.91
N ALA A 82 13.69 14.11 -2.97
CA ALA A 82 13.08 14.17 -4.29
C ALA A 82 11.73 13.47 -4.30
N GLN A 83 11.63 12.30 -3.67
CA GLN A 83 10.36 11.57 -3.56
C GLN A 83 9.34 12.36 -2.73
N ALA A 84 9.77 12.98 -1.64
CA ALA A 84 8.87 13.77 -0.79
C ALA A 84 8.28 14.95 -1.59
N LEU A 85 9.10 15.61 -2.39
CA LEU A 85 8.63 16.73 -3.22
C LEU A 85 7.66 16.25 -4.30
N ARG A 86 7.95 15.12 -4.94
CA ARG A 86 7.04 14.55 -5.93
C ARG A 86 5.71 14.13 -5.30
N ALA A 87 5.74 13.57 -4.10
CA ALA A 87 4.52 13.21 -3.38
C ALA A 87 3.68 14.45 -3.04
N ALA A 88 4.33 15.53 -2.64
CA ALA A 88 3.65 16.80 -2.37
C ALA A 88 2.98 17.36 -3.63
N GLU A 89 3.67 17.30 -4.78
CA GLU A 89 3.10 17.72 -6.05
C GLU A 89 1.89 16.85 -6.43
N MET A 90 2.00 15.54 -6.23
CA MET A 90 0.92 14.58 -6.49
C MET A 90 -0.30 14.89 -5.61
N LYS A 91 -0.06 15.14 -4.32
CA LYS A 91 -1.13 15.51 -3.39
C LYS A 91 -1.82 16.81 -3.82
N HIS A 92 -1.05 17.81 -4.19
CA HIS A 92 -1.59 19.10 -4.60
C HIS A 92 -2.39 18.99 -5.90
N GLY A 93 -1.85 18.28 -6.88
CA GLY A 93 -2.49 18.15 -8.19
C GLY A 93 -3.75 17.32 -8.18
N TYR A 94 -3.82 16.26 -7.39
CA TYR A 94 -4.94 15.32 -7.39
C TYR A 94 -5.72 15.31 -6.07
N LYS A 95 -5.33 16.15 -5.11
CA LYS A 95 -6.02 16.24 -3.80
C LYS A 95 -6.11 14.89 -3.08
N LEU A 96 -4.99 14.18 -3.04
CA LEU A 96 -4.89 12.91 -2.33
C LEU A 96 -4.60 13.14 -0.86
N GLY A 97 -4.85 12.14 -0.02
CA GLY A 97 -4.32 12.11 1.33
C GLY A 97 -2.80 12.10 1.30
N TYR A 98 -2.14 12.59 2.35
CA TYR A 98 -0.67 12.74 2.32
C TYR A 98 0.02 11.38 2.16
N ALA A 99 -0.35 10.40 2.99
CA ALA A 99 0.23 9.05 2.90
C ALA A 99 -0.09 8.39 1.55
N ASP A 100 -1.32 8.59 1.03
CA ASP A 100 -1.72 8.06 -0.26
C ASP A 100 -0.85 8.59 -1.40
N SER A 101 -0.42 9.84 -1.30
CA SER A 101 0.41 10.44 -2.33
C SER A 101 1.79 9.77 -2.41
N PHE A 102 2.31 9.26 -1.30
CA PHE A 102 3.56 8.49 -1.32
C PHE A 102 3.40 7.14 -2.01
N ALA A 103 2.27 6.46 -1.78
CA ALA A 103 1.98 5.20 -2.47
C ALA A 103 1.87 5.41 -3.97
N ALA A 104 1.12 6.43 -4.40
CA ALA A 104 0.94 6.74 -5.82
C ALA A 104 2.27 7.14 -6.48
N THR A 105 3.05 7.98 -5.83
CA THR A 105 4.35 8.42 -6.33
C THR A 105 5.30 7.24 -6.53
N LEU A 106 5.32 6.33 -5.55
CA LEU A 106 6.17 5.14 -5.64
C LEU A 106 5.74 4.25 -6.80
N ALA A 107 4.43 4.02 -6.94
CA ALA A 107 3.90 3.18 -8.02
C ALA A 107 4.28 3.75 -9.40
N VAL A 108 4.15 5.06 -9.57
CA VAL A 108 4.53 5.71 -10.82
C VAL A 108 6.03 5.58 -11.07
N ALA A 109 6.86 5.82 -10.06
CA ALA A 109 8.32 5.74 -10.18
C ALA A 109 8.80 4.34 -10.54
N LEU A 110 8.19 3.32 -9.97
CA LEU A 110 8.55 1.92 -10.23
C LEU A 110 7.86 1.34 -11.46
N LYS A 111 6.94 2.07 -12.07
CA LYS A 111 6.05 1.56 -13.11
C LYS A 111 5.31 0.32 -12.65
N ALA A 112 4.90 0.33 -11.37
CA ALA A 112 4.21 -0.77 -10.71
C ALA A 112 2.72 -0.49 -10.64
N THR A 113 1.95 -1.54 -10.37
CA THR A 113 0.51 -1.42 -10.17
C THR A 113 0.22 -1.16 -8.70
N LEU A 114 -0.49 -0.08 -8.40
CA LEU A 114 -0.93 0.22 -7.04
C LEU A 114 -2.09 -0.68 -6.65
N VAL A 115 -2.06 -1.20 -5.44
CA VAL A 115 -3.14 -2.02 -4.87
C VAL A 115 -3.78 -1.21 -3.75
N SER A 116 -5.03 -0.81 -3.92
CA SER A 116 -5.75 0.02 -2.96
C SER A 116 -7.26 -0.06 -3.16
N ALA A 117 -8.01 0.19 -2.11
CA ALA A 117 -9.46 0.35 -2.18
C ALA A 117 -9.90 1.82 -2.23
N ASP A 118 -8.98 2.77 -2.08
CA ASP A 118 -9.33 4.19 -2.00
C ASP A 118 -9.73 4.72 -3.37
N PRO A 119 -11.01 5.16 -3.56
CA PRO A 119 -11.47 5.66 -4.84
C PRO A 119 -10.78 6.95 -5.28
N ALA A 120 -10.08 7.65 -4.39
CA ALA A 120 -9.37 8.87 -4.73
C ALA A 120 -8.31 8.65 -5.83
N PHE A 121 -7.76 7.43 -5.95
CA PHE A 121 -6.77 7.11 -6.97
C PHE A 121 -7.34 7.09 -8.38
N GLU A 122 -8.63 7.01 -8.54
CA GLU A 122 -9.29 7.10 -9.85
C GLU A 122 -8.94 8.41 -10.58
N LYS A 123 -8.69 9.47 -9.82
CA LYS A 123 -8.36 10.79 -10.36
C LYS A 123 -7.08 10.79 -11.20
N LEU A 124 -6.18 9.84 -10.97
CA LEU A 124 -4.91 9.77 -11.71
C LEU A 124 -5.06 9.17 -13.10
N GLY A 125 -6.18 8.48 -13.36
CA GLY A 125 -6.46 7.92 -14.68
C GLY A 125 -5.30 7.10 -15.23
N LYS A 126 -4.86 7.43 -16.44
CA LYS A 126 -3.80 6.68 -17.13
C LYS A 126 -2.40 6.87 -16.52
N THR A 127 -2.22 7.84 -15.64
CA THR A 127 -0.93 8.07 -14.97
C THR A 127 -0.55 6.92 -14.05
N LEU A 128 -1.57 6.21 -13.52
CA LEU A 128 -1.39 5.18 -12.52
C LEU A 128 -2.06 3.88 -12.95
N LYS A 129 -1.33 2.78 -12.90
CA LYS A 129 -1.93 1.45 -12.99
C LYS A 129 -2.46 1.09 -11.62
N TRP A 130 -3.73 0.71 -11.53
CA TRP A 130 -4.40 0.54 -10.26
C TRP A 130 -5.26 -0.72 -10.24
N VAL A 131 -5.02 -1.57 -9.25
CA VAL A 131 -5.89 -2.68 -8.90
C VAL A 131 -6.77 -2.20 -7.76
N ARG A 132 -8.04 -1.93 -8.08
CA ARG A 132 -9.01 -1.46 -7.10
C ARG A 132 -9.54 -2.61 -6.29
N LEU A 133 -9.34 -2.55 -4.98
CA LEU A 133 -9.94 -3.52 -4.07
C LEU A 133 -11.40 -3.13 -3.80
N PRO A 134 -12.29 -4.12 -3.57
CA PRO A 134 -13.69 -3.81 -3.25
C PRO A 134 -13.79 -2.97 -1.99
N LYS A 135 -14.69 -1.98 -2.01
CA LYS A 135 -14.91 -1.10 -0.87
C LYS A 135 -15.70 -1.77 0.24
N PHE A 136 -16.63 -2.65 -0.13
CA PHE A 136 -17.51 -3.31 0.81
C PHE A 136 -17.41 -4.83 0.69
N ALA A 137 -17.94 -5.52 1.71
CA ALA A 137 -18.05 -6.96 1.70
C ALA A 137 -18.86 -7.44 0.48
N GLN A 138 -18.30 -8.43 -0.22
CA GLN A 138 -18.97 -9.06 -1.36
C GLN A 138 -19.06 -10.55 -1.13
#